data_f3c0a9b1c88a7e8e3b8db9d976fb427c
#
_entry.id   f3c0a9b1c88a7e8e3b8db9d976fb427c
#
_cell.length_a   1.000
_cell.length_b   1.000
_cell.length_c   1.000
_cell.angle_alpha   90.00
_cell.angle_beta   90.00
_cell.angle_gamma   90.00
#
_symmetry.space_group_name_H-M   'P 1'
#
loop_
_entity.id
_entity.type
_entity.pdbx_description
1 polymer ?
#
loop_
_entity_poly.entity_id
_entity_poly.type
_entity_poly.pdbx_seq_one_letter_code
_entity_poly.pdbx_strand_id
1 'polypeptide(L)'
;MERLNSIDDLRKLREKLSSEMFQPGKPRIRACCGTACTATGAYKVIDALQDDAKKRGMDIEIVKTGCQGMCQKGPVMKAEPSDVFYQRVRPEQASSLMSYTFVGGMPYRQALYRDNILSEPIPEMMDLPFYKKQLRIALRNNDKIDPTNIYHYIAVGGYKALEKALSSMTPDDVLNEVDKANLRGRGGAGFPAGKKWKHTKGSPEKIRFV
;
A
#
# COMPACT_ATOMS: atom_id res chain seq x y z
N MET A 1 -10.64 5.48 19.56
CA MET A 1 -9.35 4.76 19.60
C MET A 1 -8.87 4.78 21.04
N GLU A 2 -8.64 3.64 21.66
CA GLU A 2 -7.98 3.61 22.96
C GLU A 2 -6.56 4.17 22.85
N ARG A 3 -6.17 4.96 23.83
CA ARG A 3 -4.83 5.53 23.90
C ARG A 3 -3.84 4.42 24.20
N LEU A 4 -2.79 4.29 23.39
CA LEU A 4 -1.67 3.41 23.71
C LEU A 4 -0.81 4.09 24.79
N ASN A 5 -0.56 3.40 25.89
CA ASN A 5 0.18 3.96 27.03
C ASN A 5 1.61 3.43 27.12
N SER A 6 1.94 2.38 26.37
CA SER A 6 3.25 1.75 26.38
C SER A 6 3.69 1.25 24.99
N ILE A 7 4.98 0.95 24.87
CA ILE A 7 5.55 0.31 23.68
C ILE A 7 4.97 -1.11 23.52
N ASP A 8 4.71 -1.79 24.63
CA ASP A 8 4.15 -3.15 24.60
C ASP A 8 2.70 -3.16 24.10
N ASP A 9 1.92 -2.12 24.38
CA ASP A 9 0.58 -1.98 23.79
C ASP A 9 0.66 -1.84 22.26
N LEU A 10 1.64 -1.10 21.76
CA LEU A 10 1.87 -0.96 20.31
C LEU A 10 2.30 -2.31 19.69
N ARG A 11 3.13 -3.09 20.37
CA ARG A 11 3.55 -4.42 19.89
C ARG A 11 2.37 -5.38 19.79
N LYS A 12 1.60 -5.49 20.87
CA LYS A 12 0.39 -6.34 20.92
C LYS A 12 -0.63 -5.92 19.84
N LEU A 13 -0.88 -4.62 19.71
CA LEU A 13 -1.77 -4.11 18.67
C LEU A 13 -1.26 -4.48 17.27
N ARG A 14 0.03 -4.34 17.01
CA ARG A 14 0.66 -4.70 15.71
C ARG A 14 0.48 -6.17 15.39
N GLU A 15 0.74 -7.06 16.35
CA GLU A 15 0.59 -8.51 16.18
C GLU A 15 -0.84 -8.88 15.85
N LYS A 16 -1.79 -8.36 16.63
CA LYS A 16 -3.23 -8.54 16.38
C LYS A 16 -3.62 -8.09 14.97
N LEU A 17 -3.31 -6.84 14.62
CA LEU A 17 -3.67 -6.27 13.32
C LEU A 17 -3.00 -7.00 12.15
N SER A 18 -1.77 -7.44 12.32
CA SER A 18 -1.06 -8.21 11.28
C SER A 18 -1.75 -9.55 11.03
N SER A 19 -2.17 -10.26 12.07
CA SER A 19 -2.89 -11.54 11.93
C SER A 19 -4.28 -11.38 11.30
N GLU A 20 -5.00 -10.32 11.65
CA GLU A 20 -6.31 -10.02 11.10
C GLU A 20 -6.25 -9.58 9.62
N MET A 21 -5.28 -8.73 9.27
CA MET A 21 -5.18 -8.13 7.96
C MET A 21 -4.62 -9.07 6.88
N PHE A 22 -3.71 -9.97 7.27
CA PHE A 22 -3.01 -10.86 6.33
C PHE A 22 -3.49 -12.31 6.40
N GLN A 23 -4.78 -12.54 6.63
CA GLN A 23 -5.37 -13.88 6.63
C GLN A 23 -5.20 -14.52 5.25
N PRO A 24 -4.49 -15.66 5.14
CA PRO A 24 -4.36 -16.38 3.89
C PRO A 24 -5.72 -16.85 3.36
N GLY A 25 -5.91 -16.78 2.05
CA GLY A 25 -7.10 -17.30 1.39
C GLY A 25 -8.37 -16.45 1.52
N LYS A 26 -8.37 -15.37 2.32
CA LYS A 26 -9.54 -14.49 2.41
C LYS A 26 -9.78 -13.77 1.07
N PRO A 27 -10.99 -13.88 0.49
CA PRO A 27 -11.31 -13.16 -0.74
C PRO A 27 -11.24 -11.65 -0.53
N ARG A 28 -10.47 -10.96 -1.37
CA ARG A 28 -10.40 -9.50 -1.32
C ARG A 28 -10.04 -8.87 -2.66
N ILE A 29 -10.43 -7.63 -2.83
CA ILE A 29 -9.99 -6.77 -3.93
C ILE A 29 -9.20 -5.61 -3.36
N ARG A 30 -7.98 -5.42 -3.85
CA ARG A 30 -7.13 -4.28 -3.55
C ARG A 30 -7.20 -3.27 -4.69
N ALA A 31 -7.91 -2.17 -4.49
CA ALA A 31 -8.17 -1.15 -5.49
C ALA A 31 -7.22 0.04 -5.31
N CYS A 32 -6.51 0.40 -6.35
CA CYS A 32 -5.64 1.58 -6.36
C CYS A 32 -6.47 2.87 -6.24
N CYS A 33 -6.24 3.63 -5.19
CA CYS A 33 -6.83 4.95 -4.94
C CYS A 33 -5.80 6.09 -5.02
N GLY A 34 -4.70 5.87 -5.74
CA GLY A 34 -3.79 6.96 -6.12
C GLY A 34 -4.49 7.99 -6.99
N THR A 35 -3.96 9.21 -7.04
CA THR A 35 -4.58 10.39 -7.67
C THR A 35 -5.12 10.12 -9.08
N ALA A 36 -4.34 9.48 -9.94
CA ALA A 36 -4.75 9.19 -11.31
C ALA A 36 -5.89 8.15 -11.38
N CYS A 37 -5.85 7.08 -10.57
CA CYS A 37 -6.94 6.11 -10.52
C CYS A 37 -8.22 6.72 -9.95
N THR A 38 -8.12 7.60 -8.97
CA THR A 38 -9.24 8.35 -8.42
C THR A 38 -9.86 9.26 -9.49
N ALA A 39 -9.03 10.00 -10.22
CA ALA A 39 -9.49 10.86 -11.32
C ALA A 39 -10.17 10.08 -12.45
N THR A 40 -9.79 8.82 -12.66
CA THR A 40 -10.41 7.93 -13.67
C THR A 40 -11.56 7.08 -13.13
N GLY A 41 -12.03 7.33 -11.90
CA GLY A 41 -13.26 6.77 -11.35
C GLY A 41 -13.08 5.56 -10.45
N ALA A 42 -11.92 5.35 -9.81
CA ALA A 42 -11.68 4.20 -8.91
C ALA A 42 -12.73 4.06 -7.81
N TYR A 43 -13.18 5.16 -7.21
CA TYR A 43 -14.22 5.11 -6.18
C TYR A 43 -15.56 4.61 -6.71
N LYS A 44 -15.98 5.02 -7.91
CA LYS A 44 -17.22 4.51 -8.53
C LYS A 44 -17.15 3.00 -8.77
N VAL A 45 -15.96 2.49 -9.12
CA VAL A 45 -15.76 1.05 -9.28
C VAL A 45 -15.83 0.34 -7.93
N ILE A 46 -15.21 0.90 -6.89
CA ILE A 46 -15.26 0.36 -5.52
C ILE A 46 -16.72 0.28 -5.04
N ASP A 47 -17.49 1.35 -5.19
CA ASP A 47 -18.90 1.39 -4.80
C ASP A 47 -19.69 0.29 -5.53
N ALA A 48 -19.51 0.15 -6.85
CA ALA A 48 -20.17 -0.88 -7.64
C ALA A 48 -19.79 -2.31 -7.21
N LEU A 49 -18.52 -2.55 -6.86
CA LEU A 49 -18.06 -3.84 -6.32
C LEU A 49 -18.66 -4.13 -4.94
N GLN A 50 -18.72 -3.14 -4.06
CA GLN A 50 -19.36 -3.26 -2.73
C GLN A 50 -20.83 -3.56 -2.83
N ASP A 51 -21.54 -2.88 -3.72
CA ASP A 51 -22.97 -3.11 -3.95
C ASP A 51 -23.23 -4.50 -4.51
N ASP A 52 -22.41 -4.98 -5.46
CA ASP A 52 -22.56 -6.33 -6.03
C ASP A 52 -22.24 -7.41 -4.99
N ALA A 53 -21.16 -7.24 -4.19
CA ALA A 53 -20.83 -8.14 -3.09
C ALA A 53 -22.01 -8.25 -2.09
N LYS A 54 -22.57 -7.11 -1.70
CA LYS A 54 -23.72 -7.06 -0.79
C LYS A 54 -24.97 -7.75 -1.38
N LYS A 55 -25.28 -7.48 -2.64
CA LYS A 55 -26.42 -8.12 -3.34
C LYS A 55 -26.29 -9.63 -3.41
N ARG A 56 -25.08 -10.14 -3.52
CA ARG A 56 -24.78 -11.59 -3.59
C ARG A 56 -24.57 -12.25 -2.22
N GLY A 57 -24.53 -11.46 -1.12
CA GLY A 57 -24.21 -11.99 0.22
C GLY A 57 -22.77 -12.52 0.31
N MET A 58 -21.82 -11.97 -0.46
CA MET A 58 -20.43 -12.42 -0.51
C MET A 58 -19.61 -11.69 0.56
N ASP A 59 -18.86 -12.44 1.38
CA ASP A 59 -17.86 -11.88 2.31
C ASP A 59 -16.55 -11.59 1.57
N ILE A 60 -16.51 -10.48 0.87
CA ILE A 60 -15.32 -10.01 0.15
C ILE A 60 -14.88 -8.67 0.71
N GLU A 61 -13.62 -8.58 1.10
CA GLU A 61 -13.02 -7.34 1.57
C GLU A 61 -12.55 -6.48 0.39
N ILE A 62 -13.02 -5.24 0.31
CA ILE A 62 -12.56 -4.27 -0.70
C ILE A 62 -11.67 -3.23 -0.03
N VAL A 63 -10.36 -3.34 -0.26
CA VAL A 63 -9.33 -2.50 0.35
C VAL A 63 -8.90 -1.40 -0.62
N LYS A 64 -9.06 -0.16 -0.19
CA LYS A 64 -8.42 0.97 -0.89
C LYS A 64 -6.92 0.92 -0.65
N THR A 65 -6.14 1.06 -1.70
CA THR A 65 -4.67 1.03 -1.58
C THR A 65 -4.03 2.29 -2.15
N GLY A 66 -2.77 2.51 -1.82
CA GLY A 66 -1.98 3.57 -2.41
C GLY A 66 -1.68 3.33 -3.90
N CYS A 67 -0.89 4.22 -4.50
CA CYS A 67 -0.57 4.13 -5.91
C CYS A 67 0.29 2.90 -6.22
N GLN A 68 -0.18 2.08 -7.16
CA GLN A 68 0.53 0.89 -7.63
C GLN A 68 1.55 1.18 -8.75
N GLY A 69 1.63 2.44 -9.22
CA GLY A 69 2.62 2.89 -10.20
C GLY A 69 2.17 2.80 -11.67
N MET A 70 1.08 2.11 -11.99
CA MET A 70 0.62 1.89 -13.37
C MET A 70 -0.54 2.82 -13.76
N CYS A 71 -0.35 4.13 -13.62
CA CYS A 71 -1.41 5.14 -13.78
C CYS A 71 -2.06 5.16 -15.16
N GLN A 72 -1.32 4.87 -16.24
CA GLN A 72 -1.85 4.81 -17.60
C GLN A 72 -2.89 3.70 -17.81
N LYS A 73 -2.93 2.72 -16.93
CA LYS A 73 -3.83 1.57 -16.98
C LYS A 73 -4.93 1.64 -15.92
N GLY A 74 -5.06 2.78 -15.23
CA GLY A 74 -6.06 3.00 -14.18
C GLY A 74 -7.50 3.05 -14.69
N PRO A 75 -8.45 2.76 -13.79
CA PRO A 75 -8.31 2.18 -12.46
C PRO A 75 -7.74 0.76 -12.49
N VAL A 76 -6.77 0.48 -11.60
CA VAL A 76 -6.17 -0.86 -11.48
C VAL A 76 -6.56 -1.50 -10.15
N MET A 77 -6.71 -2.82 -10.17
CA MET A 77 -7.11 -3.63 -9.01
C MET A 77 -6.40 -4.96 -9.01
N LYS A 78 -6.25 -5.54 -7.82
CA LYS A 78 -5.74 -6.90 -7.65
C LYS A 78 -6.77 -7.72 -6.87
N ALA A 79 -7.12 -8.90 -7.37
CA ALA A 79 -7.98 -9.85 -6.69
C ALA A 79 -7.15 -10.92 -5.98
N GLU A 80 -7.45 -11.18 -4.71
CA GLU A 80 -6.83 -12.21 -3.88
C GLU A 80 -7.88 -13.26 -3.49
N PRO A 81 -7.49 -14.54 -3.35
CA PRO A 81 -6.13 -15.10 -3.32
C PRO A 81 -5.53 -15.42 -4.70
N SER A 82 -6.26 -15.27 -5.79
CA SER A 82 -5.81 -15.63 -7.15
C SER A 82 -4.72 -14.73 -7.74
N ASP A 83 -4.36 -13.64 -7.07
CA ASP A 83 -3.34 -12.64 -7.44
C ASP A 83 -3.55 -11.99 -8.83
N VAL A 84 -4.79 -12.03 -9.32
CA VAL A 84 -5.15 -11.52 -10.65
C VAL A 84 -5.17 -9.99 -10.66
N PHE A 85 -4.46 -9.42 -11.62
CA PHE A 85 -4.37 -7.97 -11.84
C PHE A 85 -5.34 -7.51 -12.93
N TYR A 86 -6.15 -6.53 -12.62
CA TYR A 86 -7.11 -5.92 -13.51
C TYR A 86 -6.76 -4.46 -13.82
N GLN A 87 -6.96 -4.06 -15.07
CA GLN A 87 -6.72 -2.71 -15.56
C GLN A 87 -7.98 -2.09 -16.12
N ARG A 88 -8.05 -0.74 -16.12
CA ARG A 88 -9.14 0.05 -16.75
C ARG A 88 -10.53 -0.46 -16.37
N VAL A 89 -10.66 -0.89 -15.12
CA VAL A 89 -11.93 -1.44 -14.62
C VAL A 89 -12.98 -0.32 -14.59
N ARG A 90 -14.18 -0.63 -15.05
CA ARG A 90 -15.32 0.28 -15.07
C ARG A 90 -16.42 -0.22 -14.13
N PRO A 91 -17.28 0.69 -13.58
CA PRO A 91 -18.38 0.29 -12.70
C PRO A 91 -19.29 -0.79 -13.30
N GLU A 92 -19.57 -0.71 -14.60
CA GLU A 92 -20.47 -1.63 -15.33
C GLU A 92 -19.90 -3.05 -15.40
N GLN A 93 -18.59 -3.20 -15.19
CA GLN A 93 -17.90 -4.50 -15.20
C GLN A 93 -17.87 -5.17 -13.83
N ALA A 94 -18.28 -4.48 -12.76
CA ALA A 94 -18.17 -4.98 -11.39
C ALA A 94 -18.84 -6.35 -11.22
N SER A 95 -20.08 -6.50 -11.66
CA SER A 95 -20.83 -7.75 -11.53
C SER A 95 -20.20 -8.91 -12.31
N SER A 96 -19.72 -8.67 -13.53
CA SER A 96 -19.00 -9.68 -14.32
C SER A 96 -17.66 -10.06 -13.66
N LEU A 97 -16.88 -9.07 -13.22
CA LEU A 97 -15.62 -9.30 -12.52
C LEU A 97 -15.82 -10.17 -11.27
N MET A 98 -16.81 -9.83 -10.45
CA MET A 98 -17.15 -10.60 -9.24
C MET A 98 -17.56 -12.03 -9.58
N SER A 99 -18.42 -12.22 -10.58
CA SER A 99 -18.88 -13.54 -11.01
C SER A 99 -17.74 -14.40 -11.52
N TYR A 100 -16.94 -13.89 -12.44
CA TYR A 100 -15.84 -14.69 -13.01
C TYR A 100 -14.77 -15.00 -11.96
N THR A 101 -14.33 -13.98 -11.19
CA THR A 101 -13.17 -14.11 -10.31
C THR A 101 -13.47 -14.92 -9.05
N PHE A 102 -14.59 -14.63 -8.38
CA PHE A 102 -14.87 -15.20 -7.05
C PHE A 102 -15.90 -16.32 -7.05
N VAL A 103 -16.78 -16.39 -8.05
CA VAL A 103 -17.74 -17.49 -8.19
C VAL A 103 -17.20 -18.55 -9.14
N GLY A 104 -16.73 -18.14 -10.31
CA GLY A 104 -16.23 -19.04 -11.34
C GLY A 104 -14.77 -19.45 -11.18
N GLY A 105 -14.01 -18.83 -10.29
CA GLY A 105 -12.58 -19.12 -10.08
C GLY A 105 -11.70 -18.81 -11.29
N MET A 106 -12.17 -18.00 -12.23
CA MET A 106 -11.45 -17.68 -13.47
C MET A 106 -11.26 -16.17 -13.62
N PRO A 107 -10.13 -15.71 -14.19
CA PRO A 107 -9.93 -14.29 -14.46
C PRO A 107 -10.97 -13.72 -15.43
N TYR A 108 -11.47 -12.54 -15.13
CA TYR A 108 -12.32 -11.78 -16.06
C TYR A 108 -11.47 -11.21 -17.19
N ARG A 109 -11.37 -11.90 -18.31
CA ARG A 109 -10.44 -11.65 -19.43
C ARG A 109 -10.52 -10.24 -20.02
N GLN A 110 -11.68 -9.58 -19.98
CA GLN A 110 -11.87 -8.25 -20.58
C GLN A 110 -11.13 -7.15 -19.80
N ALA A 111 -10.88 -7.35 -18.51
CA ALA A 111 -10.16 -6.40 -17.66
C ALA A 111 -8.71 -6.80 -17.38
N LEU A 112 -8.22 -7.92 -17.91
CA LEU A 112 -6.82 -8.32 -17.76
C LEU A 112 -5.88 -7.36 -18.48
N TYR A 113 -4.65 -7.28 -17.95
CA TYR A 113 -3.59 -6.52 -18.62
C TYR A 113 -3.27 -7.09 -19.99
N ARG A 114 -3.19 -6.19 -20.97
CA ARG A 114 -2.73 -6.50 -22.32
C ARG A 114 -1.54 -5.62 -22.64
N ASP A 115 -0.46 -6.26 -23.04
CA ASP A 115 0.69 -5.60 -23.62
C ASP A 115 0.43 -5.30 -25.11
N ASN A 116 1.07 -4.27 -25.64
CA ASN A 116 0.92 -3.94 -27.08
C ASN A 116 1.65 -4.93 -27.99
N ILE A 117 2.56 -5.73 -27.43
CA ILE A 117 3.43 -6.67 -28.15
C ILE A 117 2.93 -8.11 -27.98
N LEU A 118 2.44 -8.43 -26.77
CA LEU A 118 1.98 -9.79 -26.43
C LEU A 118 0.49 -9.94 -26.81
N SER A 119 0.16 -10.98 -27.55
CA SER A 119 -1.20 -11.29 -28.00
C SER A 119 -2.11 -11.73 -26.84
N GLU A 120 -1.56 -12.45 -25.85
CA GLU A 120 -2.31 -12.98 -24.74
C GLU A 120 -2.32 -12.05 -23.52
N PRO A 121 -3.45 -11.96 -22.81
CA PRO A 121 -3.54 -11.17 -21.60
C PRO A 121 -2.78 -11.83 -20.45
N ILE A 122 -2.12 -11.02 -19.61
CA ILE A 122 -1.34 -11.49 -18.46
C ILE A 122 -2.18 -11.31 -17.19
N PRO A 123 -2.55 -12.40 -16.50
CA PRO A 123 -3.38 -12.30 -15.29
C PRO A 123 -2.60 -11.88 -14.05
N GLU A 124 -1.40 -12.41 -13.83
CA GLU A 124 -0.66 -12.20 -12.59
C GLU A 124 0.13 -10.90 -12.59
N MET A 125 0.04 -10.15 -11.49
CA MET A 125 0.70 -8.84 -11.36
C MET A 125 2.22 -8.93 -11.54
N MET A 126 2.85 -9.94 -10.96
CA MET A 126 4.32 -10.08 -11.00
C MET A 126 4.87 -10.53 -12.33
N ASP A 127 4.01 -11.06 -13.21
CA ASP A 127 4.39 -11.43 -14.59
C ASP A 127 4.30 -10.27 -15.57
N LEU A 128 3.66 -9.17 -15.17
CA LEU A 128 3.59 -7.97 -15.99
C LEU A 128 4.99 -7.40 -16.25
N PRO A 129 5.35 -7.09 -17.50
CA PRO A 129 6.68 -6.54 -17.85
C PRO A 129 7.06 -5.32 -17.00
N PHE A 130 6.08 -4.52 -16.59
CA PHE A 130 6.28 -3.35 -15.74
C PHE A 130 6.74 -3.71 -14.33
N TYR A 131 6.20 -4.77 -13.71
CA TYR A 131 6.53 -5.15 -12.33
C TYR A 131 7.64 -6.19 -12.23
N LYS A 132 7.74 -7.10 -13.21
CA LYS A 132 8.65 -8.25 -13.19
C LYS A 132 10.11 -7.92 -12.90
N LYS A 133 10.56 -6.73 -13.31
CA LYS A 133 11.94 -6.28 -13.15
C LYS A 133 12.11 -5.21 -12.05
N GLN A 134 11.08 -4.95 -11.24
CA GLN A 134 11.13 -3.93 -10.20
C GLN A 134 11.33 -4.54 -8.81
N LEU A 135 12.28 -3.99 -8.06
CA LEU A 135 12.38 -4.16 -6.61
C LEU A 135 11.79 -2.89 -5.96
N ARG A 136 10.56 -2.99 -5.46
CA ARG A 136 9.88 -1.86 -4.82
C ARG A 136 10.30 -1.76 -3.35
N ILE A 137 11.08 -0.74 -3.00
CA ILE A 137 11.52 -0.47 -1.62
C ILE A 137 10.60 0.57 -0.98
N ALA A 138 10.55 1.79 -1.53
CA ALA A 138 9.72 2.87 -1.00
C ALA A 138 8.21 2.59 -1.14
N LEU A 139 7.80 1.97 -2.25
CA LEU A 139 6.40 1.68 -2.57
C LEU A 139 5.96 0.24 -2.21
N ARG A 140 6.77 -0.48 -1.43
CA ARG A 140 6.53 -1.91 -1.12
C ARG A 140 5.19 -2.21 -0.45
N ASN A 141 4.60 -1.22 0.20
CA ASN A 141 3.33 -1.37 0.91
C ASN A 141 2.13 -0.75 0.16
N ASN A 142 2.37 -0.05 -0.96
CA ASN A 142 1.33 0.72 -1.64
C ASN A 142 0.20 -0.12 -2.24
N ASP A 143 0.48 -1.38 -2.57
CA ASP A 143 -0.52 -2.33 -3.07
C ASP A 143 -1.15 -3.19 -1.96
N LYS A 144 -0.76 -2.99 -0.70
CA LYS A 144 -1.16 -3.82 0.43
C LYS A 144 -2.08 -3.12 1.41
N ILE A 145 -1.89 -1.82 1.63
CA ILE A 145 -2.52 -1.07 2.71
C ILE A 145 -3.32 0.13 2.19
N ASP A 146 -4.34 0.50 2.95
CA ASP A 146 -4.96 1.82 2.83
C ASP A 146 -4.05 2.85 3.52
N PRO A 147 -3.43 3.79 2.77
CA PRO A 147 -2.50 4.77 3.33
C PRO A 147 -3.18 5.79 4.26
N THR A 148 -4.51 5.85 4.26
CA THR A 148 -5.29 6.73 5.15
C THR A 148 -5.68 6.04 6.46
N ASN A 149 -5.38 4.73 6.60
CA ASN A 149 -5.71 3.94 7.76
C ASN A 149 -4.46 3.62 8.60
N ILE A 150 -4.34 4.23 9.78
CA ILE A 150 -3.20 4.05 10.69
C ILE A 150 -3.04 2.58 11.13
N TYR A 151 -4.12 1.84 11.28
CA TYR A 151 -4.06 0.42 11.66
C TYR A 151 -3.38 -0.43 10.59
N HIS A 152 -3.64 -0.14 9.30
CA HIS A 152 -2.95 -0.79 8.20
C HIS A 152 -1.44 -0.48 8.21
N TYR A 153 -1.06 0.76 8.53
CA TYR A 153 0.34 1.13 8.67
C TYR A 153 1.01 0.40 9.84
N ILE A 154 0.35 0.30 10.99
CA ILE A 154 0.86 -0.44 12.15
C ILE A 154 1.00 -1.93 11.81
N ALA A 155 0.03 -2.54 11.14
CA ALA A 155 0.02 -3.96 10.76
C ALA A 155 1.24 -4.35 9.90
N VAL A 156 1.70 -3.47 8.99
CA VAL A 156 2.89 -3.71 8.15
C VAL A 156 4.21 -3.30 8.81
N GLY A 157 4.21 -3.07 10.11
CA GLY A 157 5.40 -2.73 10.89
C GLY A 157 5.64 -1.24 11.06
N GLY A 158 4.63 -0.40 10.85
CA GLY A 158 4.70 1.02 11.15
C GLY A 158 5.12 1.29 12.58
N TYR A 159 5.84 2.38 12.78
CA TYR A 159 6.40 2.84 14.07
C TYR A 159 7.46 1.93 14.70
N LYS A 160 7.93 0.83 14.07
CA LYS A 160 9.03 0.02 14.61
C LYS A 160 10.32 0.82 14.81
N ALA A 161 10.63 1.74 13.90
CA ALA A 161 11.81 2.59 14.05
C ALA A 161 11.67 3.58 15.21
N LEU A 162 10.46 4.16 15.39
CA LEU A 162 10.17 5.02 16.55
C LEU A 162 10.26 4.24 17.86
N GLU A 163 9.70 3.03 17.91
CA GLU A 163 9.81 2.11 19.03
C GLU A 163 11.29 1.87 19.40
N LYS A 164 12.15 1.52 18.43
CA LYS A 164 13.59 1.34 18.62
C LYS A 164 14.23 2.60 19.17
N ALA A 165 13.94 3.76 18.56
CA ALA A 165 14.53 5.04 18.98
C ALA A 165 14.18 5.39 20.43
N LEU A 166 12.93 5.22 20.84
CA LEU A 166 12.47 5.58 22.18
C LEU A 166 12.89 4.58 23.28
N SER A 167 13.10 3.31 22.91
CA SER A 167 13.43 2.26 23.90
C SER A 167 14.92 2.02 24.11
N SER A 168 15.75 2.26 23.10
CA SER A 168 17.15 1.78 23.14
C SER A 168 18.18 2.72 22.50
N MET A 169 17.80 3.93 22.11
CA MET A 169 18.72 4.87 21.45
C MET A 169 18.75 6.21 22.15
N THR A 170 19.93 6.80 22.22
CA THR A 170 20.11 8.20 22.55
C THR A 170 19.82 9.09 21.33
N PRO A 171 19.58 10.40 21.49
CA PRO A 171 19.46 11.33 20.37
C PRO A 171 20.67 11.31 19.42
N ASP A 172 21.88 11.08 19.96
CA ASP A 172 23.11 10.98 19.16
C ASP A 172 23.16 9.69 18.35
N ASP A 173 22.67 8.59 18.89
CA ASP A 173 22.57 7.33 18.15
C ASP A 173 21.63 7.48 16.95
N VAL A 174 20.49 8.16 17.13
CA VAL A 174 19.54 8.44 16.03
C VAL A 174 20.21 9.29 14.94
N LEU A 175 20.94 10.34 15.34
CA LEU A 175 21.68 11.19 14.39
C LEU A 175 22.74 10.40 13.63
N ASN A 176 23.46 9.52 14.31
CA ASN A 176 24.48 8.69 13.71
C ASN A 176 23.91 7.65 12.74
N GLU A 177 22.75 7.06 13.04
CA GLU A 177 22.05 6.15 12.12
C GLU A 177 21.64 6.87 10.83
N VAL A 178 21.07 8.07 10.93
CA VAL A 178 20.67 8.88 9.75
C VAL A 178 21.91 9.29 8.93
N ASP A 179 23.01 9.64 9.58
CA ASP A 179 24.26 10.01 8.92
C ASP A 179 24.88 8.81 8.19
N LYS A 180 24.99 7.67 8.84
CA LYS A 180 25.48 6.41 8.26
C LYS A 180 24.60 5.93 7.09
N ALA A 181 23.29 6.13 7.17
CA ALA A 181 22.36 5.80 6.09
C ALA A 181 22.60 6.66 4.83
N ASN A 182 23.39 7.73 4.92
CA ASN A 182 23.65 8.70 3.85
C ASN A 182 22.36 9.22 3.18
N LEU A 183 21.31 9.39 4.01
CA LEU A 183 20.04 9.90 3.54
C LEU A 183 20.21 11.34 3.05
N ARG A 184 19.70 11.60 1.85
CA ARG A 184 19.79 12.93 1.21
C ARG A 184 18.43 13.54 0.99
N GLY A 185 18.35 14.85 1.06
CA GLY A 185 17.16 15.62 0.69
C GLY A 185 16.71 15.34 -0.75
N ARG A 186 15.42 15.47 -0.97
CA ARG A 186 14.77 15.28 -2.29
C ARG A 186 14.15 16.56 -2.84
N GLY A 187 14.48 17.72 -2.26
CA GLY A 187 14.02 19.03 -2.72
C GLY A 187 14.86 19.64 -3.86
N GLY A 188 15.84 18.89 -4.41
CA GLY A 188 16.70 19.32 -5.52
C GLY A 188 18.19 19.38 -5.19
N ALA A 189 18.59 19.91 -4.02
CA ALA A 189 20.00 20.07 -3.64
C ALA A 189 20.69 18.80 -3.14
N GLY A 190 19.94 17.74 -2.78
CA GLY A 190 20.51 16.50 -2.28
C GLY A 190 21.31 16.66 -0.98
N PHE A 191 20.99 17.66 -0.14
CA PHE A 191 21.74 17.94 1.07
C PHE A 191 21.69 16.75 2.05
N PRO A 192 22.80 16.33 2.71
CA PRO A 192 22.80 15.22 3.64
C PRO A 192 21.91 15.48 4.87
N ALA A 193 20.91 14.64 5.08
CA ALA A 193 19.94 14.80 6.16
C ALA A 193 20.61 14.74 7.56
N GLY A 194 21.55 13.81 7.75
CA GLY A 194 22.30 13.70 9.01
C GLY A 194 23.06 14.97 9.37
N LYS A 195 23.71 15.63 8.40
CA LYS A 195 24.36 16.92 8.61
C LYS A 195 23.36 18.00 9.01
N LYS A 196 22.22 18.07 8.31
CA LYS A 196 21.16 19.05 8.64
C LYS A 196 20.67 18.86 10.07
N TRP A 197 20.40 17.65 10.48
CA TRP A 197 19.94 17.35 11.83
C TRP A 197 20.99 17.68 12.91
N LYS A 198 22.28 17.38 12.64
CA LYS A 198 23.39 17.76 13.54
C LYS A 198 23.48 19.29 13.72
N HIS A 199 23.35 20.05 12.65
CA HIS A 199 23.31 21.53 12.73
C HIS A 199 22.12 22.01 13.57
N THR A 200 20.94 21.46 13.34
CA THR A 200 19.73 21.82 14.10
C THR A 200 19.89 21.47 15.59
N LYS A 201 20.50 20.30 15.91
CA LYS A 201 20.79 19.94 17.30
C LYS A 201 21.74 20.94 17.98
N GLY A 202 22.71 21.47 17.25
CA GLY A 202 23.68 22.46 17.76
C GLY A 202 23.10 23.85 17.99
N SER A 203 21.87 24.15 17.59
CA SER A 203 21.21 25.42 17.85
C SER A 203 21.03 25.64 19.37
N PRO A 204 21.28 26.84 19.89
CA PRO A 204 21.06 27.17 21.29
C PRO A 204 19.57 27.24 21.69
N GLU A 205 18.69 27.34 20.71
CA GLU A 205 17.25 27.48 20.94
C GLU A 205 16.62 26.22 21.53
N LYS A 206 15.63 26.39 22.43
CA LYS A 206 14.89 25.27 23.04
C LYS A 206 13.98 24.56 22.03
N ILE A 207 13.32 25.32 21.16
CA ILE A 207 12.46 24.79 20.11
C ILE A 207 13.25 24.81 18.79
N ARG A 208 13.32 23.65 18.14
CA ARG A 208 14.08 23.48 16.91
C ARG A 208 13.21 22.88 15.83
N PHE A 209 13.35 23.38 14.61
CA PHE A 209 12.63 22.92 13.43
C PHE A 209 13.62 22.31 12.41
N VAL A 210 13.20 21.27 11.69
CA VAL A 210 14.01 20.56 10.68
C VAL A 210 13.37 20.66 9.30
#